data_7e6375e0993e7ba89903c47bfd42ca36
#
_entry.id   7e6375e0993e7ba89903c47bfd42ca36
#
_cell.length_a   1.000
_cell.length_b   1.000
_cell.length_c   1.000
_cell.angle_alpha   90.00
_cell.angle_beta   90.00
_cell.angle_gamma   90.00
#
_symmetry.space_group_name_H-M   'P 1'
#
loop_
_entity.id
_entity.type
_entity.pdbx_description
1 polymer ?
#
loop_
_entity_poly.entity_id
_entity_poly.type
_entity_poly.pdbx_seq_one_letter_code
_entity_poly.pdbx_strand_id
1 'polypeptide(L)'
;MKCLSGLLVACVAVSPFVDANCAPCAKILSVDTQKVFERYNEAQEAQAAYGEAVAAINKELKEMHEEVEKLGEKVSALREKSENTTFTEAAREKYRKEAEEKEELLRVKTDEFYRRRQSMNDDLVKRGNEEMSEHIKAINEAVADVAKSKKADIVLSKATGAVYVDPSLDITDDVIKFLNEDDDNSKTSSSNFNNRRR
;
A
#
# COMPACT_ATOMS: atom_id res chain seq x y z
N MET A 1 -15.51 23.03 101.20
CA MET A 1 -16.54 23.83 100.47
C MET A 1 -16.11 23.99 99.06
N LYS A 2 -16.87 23.50 98.15
CA LYS A 2 -16.88 23.61 96.71
C LYS A 2 -15.60 23.18 95.92
N CYS A 3 -15.56 21.92 95.57
CA CYS A 3 -14.76 21.36 94.44
C CYS A 3 -15.40 21.73 93.13
N LEU A 4 -14.61 22.30 92.23
CA LEU A 4 -14.99 22.42 90.84
C LEU A 4 -14.10 21.41 90.09
N SER A 5 -14.74 20.36 89.63
CA SER A 5 -14.15 19.35 88.74
C SER A 5 -14.15 19.89 87.32
N GLY A 6 -12.97 20.15 86.77
CA GLY A 6 -12.81 20.58 85.39
C GLY A 6 -12.69 19.34 84.48
N LEU A 7 -13.68 19.13 83.62
CA LEU A 7 -13.68 18.06 82.59
C LEU A 7 -12.88 18.52 81.35
N LEU A 8 -11.69 17.90 81.16
CA LEU A 8 -10.85 18.16 80.00
C LEU A 8 -11.33 17.26 78.85
N VAL A 9 -12.04 17.86 77.88
CA VAL A 9 -12.43 17.19 76.64
C VAL A 9 -11.26 17.25 75.69
N ALA A 10 -10.57 16.10 75.49
CA ALA A 10 -9.57 15.97 74.47
C ALA A 10 -10.24 15.75 73.10
N CYS A 11 -10.22 16.79 72.28
CA CYS A 11 -10.56 16.71 70.86
C CYS A 11 -9.44 15.95 70.13
N VAL A 12 -9.66 14.66 69.85
CA VAL A 12 -8.83 13.91 68.93
C VAL A 12 -9.24 14.34 67.53
N ALA A 13 -8.40 15.17 66.89
CA ALA A 13 -8.52 15.48 65.49
C ALA A 13 -8.09 14.26 64.65
N VAL A 14 -9.07 13.49 64.22
CA VAL A 14 -8.86 12.45 63.20
C VAL A 14 -8.71 13.18 61.85
N SER A 15 -7.46 13.41 61.45
CA SER A 15 -7.16 13.85 60.07
C SER A 15 -7.46 12.67 59.14
N PRO A 16 -8.36 12.78 58.15
CA PRO A 16 -8.45 11.77 57.11
C PRO A 16 -7.18 11.87 56.27
N PHE A 17 -6.29 10.92 56.42
CA PHE A 17 -5.21 10.71 55.48
C PHE A 17 -5.86 10.19 54.20
N VAL A 18 -6.23 11.13 53.34
CA VAL A 18 -6.63 10.80 51.93
C VAL A 18 -5.31 10.50 51.20
N ASP A 19 -4.89 9.23 51.22
CA ASP A 19 -3.94 8.75 50.24
C ASP A 19 -4.56 8.94 48.85
N ALA A 20 -4.31 10.11 48.24
CA ALA A 20 -4.56 10.35 46.85
C ALA A 20 -3.57 9.51 46.04
N ASN A 21 -3.77 8.20 46.07
CA ASN A 21 -3.14 7.28 45.12
C ASN A 21 -3.80 7.52 43.77
N CYS A 22 -3.47 8.67 43.16
CA CYS A 22 -3.88 9.00 41.80
C CYS A 22 -3.20 7.96 40.91
N ALA A 23 -3.95 6.95 40.49
CA ALA A 23 -3.47 6.03 39.45
C ALA A 23 -2.94 6.87 38.29
N PRO A 24 -1.75 6.58 37.76
CA PRO A 24 -1.21 7.37 36.66
C PRO A 24 -2.24 7.39 35.54
N CYS A 25 -2.72 8.60 35.20
CA CYS A 25 -3.63 8.75 34.09
C CYS A 25 -2.92 8.28 32.82
N ALA A 26 -3.46 7.25 32.18
CA ALA A 26 -2.91 6.76 30.92
C ALA A 26 -2.86 7.89 29.88
N LYS A 27 -1.69 8.11 29.30
CA LYS A 27 -1.48 9.09 28.25
C LYS A 27 -1.89 8.50 26.92
N ILE A 28 -3.02 8.99 26.39
CA ILE A 28 -3.58 8.55 25.11
C ILE A 28 -3.25 9.58 24.04
N LEU A 29 -2.69 9.15 22.93
CA LEU A 29 -2.44 9.96 21.74
C LEU A 29 -3.24 9.41 20.56
N SER A 30 -3.31 10.17 19.49
CA SER A 30 -3.97 9.76 18.26
C SER A 30 -3.08 9.97 17.05
N VAL A 31 -3.31 9.15 16.00
CA VAL A 31 -2.64 9.26 14.72
C VAL A 31 -3.64 9.03 13.59
N ASP A 32 -3.51 9.80 12.53
CA ASP A 32 -4.21 9.57 11.26
C ASP A 32 -3.28 8.76 10.34
N THR A 33 -3.44 7.44 10.36
CA THR A 33 -2.60 6.53 9.58
C THR A 33 -2.80 6.70 8.08
N GLN A 34 -3.98 7.14 7.62
CA GLN A 34 -4.22 7.44 6.22
C GLN A 34 -3.41 8.66 5.77
N LYS A 35 -3.48 9.75 6.56
CA LYS A 35 -2.70 10.96 6.28
C LYS A 35 -1.19 10.70 6.35
N VAL A 36 -0.74 9.83 7.26
CA VAL A 36 0.67 9.40 7.32
C VAL A 36 1.05 8.71 6.02
N PHE A 37 0.27 7.71 5.57
CA PHE A 37 0.53 6.99 4.33
C PHE A 37 0.57 7.92 3.11
N GLU A 38 -0.37 8.85 3.01
CA GLU A 38 -0.45 9.83 1.91
C GLU A 38 0.75 10.78 1.84
N ARG A 39 1.47 10.99 2.98
CA ARG A 39 2.60 11.93 3.08
C ARG A 39 3.95 11.26 3.33
N TYR A 40 3.98 9.94 3.38
CA TYR A 40 5.19 9.16 3.48
C TYR A 40 5.88 9.10 2.11
N ASN A 41 7.10 9.62 1.99
CA ASN A 41 7.79 9.78 0.71
C ASN A 41 8.01 8.45 0.01
N GLU A 42 8.45 7.42 0.72
CA GLU A 42 8.69 6.09 0.15
C GLU A 42 7.40 5.45 -0.37
N ALA A 43 6.27 5.63 0.33
CA ALA A 43 4.97 5.16 -0.14
C ALA A 43 4.51 5.88 -1.41
N GLN A 44 4.78 7.18 -1.53
CA GLN A 44 4.48 7.96 -2.73
C GLN A 44 5.37 7.52 -3.92
N GLU A 45 6.66 7.29 -3.69
CA GLU A 45 7.58 6.77 -4.70
C GLU A 45 7.15 5.38 -5.18
N ALA A 46 6.80 4.47 -4.26
CA ALA A 46 6.28 3.14 -4.58
C ALA A 46 4.97 3.21 -5.39
N GLN A 47 4.05 4.10 -5.01
CA GLN A 47 2.80 4.29 -5.74
C GLN A 47 3.03 4.84 -7.15
N ALA A 48 3.98 5.75 -7.34
CA ALA A 48 4.36 6.25 -8.65
C ALA A 48 4.96 5.13 -9.52
N ALA A 49 5.90 4.36 -8.97
CA ALA A 49 6.52 3.22 -9.64
C ALA A 49 5.49 2.12 -10.01
N TYR A 50 4.53 1.85 -9.12
CA TYR A 50 3.42 0.95 -9.41
C TYR A 50 2.57 1.45 -10.58
N GLY A 51 2.26 2.75 -10.60
CA GLY A 51 1.54 3.39 -11.69
C GLY A 51 2.25 3.26 -13.05
N GLU A 52 3.57 3.47 -13.06
CA GLU A 52 4.41 3.28 -14.26
C GLU A 52 4.42 1.81 -14.72
N ALA A 53 4.52 0.86 -13.79
CA ALA A 53 4.47 -0.56 -14.10
C ALA A 53 3.11 -0.96 -14.72
N VAL A 54 2.00 -0.47 -14.16
CA VAL A 54 0.65 -0.68 -14.72
C VAL A 54 0.55 -0.10 -16.13
N ALA A 55 1.06 1.11 -16.37
CA ALA A 55 1.04 1.74 -17.69
C ALA A 55 1.87 0.94 -18.73
N ALA A 56 3.05 0.45 -18.33
CA ALA A 56 3.89 -0.38 -19.18
C ALA A 56 3.20 -1.71 -19.55
N ILE A 57 2.59 -2.38 -18.58
CA ILE A 57 1.84 -3.62 -18.78
C ILE A 57 0.64 -3.40 -19.72
N ASN A 58 -0.13 -2.34 -19.51
CA ASN A 58 -1.26 -2.03 -20.37
C ASN A 58 -0.82 -1.76 -21.82
N LYS A 59 0.33 -1.14 -22.01
CA LYS A 59 0.91 -0.92 -23.33
C LYS A 59 1.29 -2.25 -24.01
N GLU A 60 2.00 -3.13 -23.28
CA GLU A 60 2.39 -4.46 -23.78
C GLU A 60 1.16 -5.29 -24.16
N LEU A 61 0.14 -5.34 -23.29
CA LEU A 61 -1.10 -6.08 -23.56
C LEU A 61 -1.87 -5.52 -24.76
N LYS A 62 -1.85 -4.21 -24.96
CA LYS A 62 -2.46 -3.56 -26.13
C LYS A 62 -1.75 -3.96 -27.42
N GLU A 63 -0.40 -3.96 -27.42
CA GLU A 63 0.38 -4.36 -28.58
C GLU A 63 0.13 -5.84 -28.93
N MET A 64 0.07 -6.73 -27.94
CA MET A 64 -0.27 -8.14 -28.15
C MET A 64 -1.69 -8.33 -28.69
N HIS A 65 -2.65 -7.57 -28.18
CA HIS A 65 -4.03 -7.62 -28.64
C HIS A 65 -4.15 -7.16 -30.10
N GLU A 66 -3.49 -6.08 -30.50
CA GLU A 66 -3.44 -5.60 -31.88
C GLU A 66 -2.80 -6.63 -32.82
N GLU A 67 -1.78 -7.38 -32.36
CA GLU A 67 -1.18 -8.48 -33.14
C GLU A 67 -2.20 -9.59 -33.40
N VAL A 68 -2.96 -10.00 -32.36
CA VAL A 68 -4.02 -11.02 -32.45
C VAL A 68 -5.13 -10.55 -33.41
N GLU A 69 -5.60 -9.30 -33.30
CA GLU A 69 -6.61 -8.75 -34.19
C GLU A 69 -6.16 -8.76 -35.66
N LYS A 70 -4.96 -8.23 -35.94
CA LYS A 70 -4.40 -8.22 -37.30
C LYS A 70 -4.23 -9.62 -37.88
N LEU A 71 -3.92 -10.59 -37.04
CA LEU A 71 -3.80 -11.98 -37.47
C LEU A 71 -5.19 -12.58 -37.77
N GLY A 72 -6.19 -12.26 -36.96
CA GLY A 72 -7.58 -12.65 -37.18
C GLY A 72 -8.15 -12.09 -38.50
N GLU A 73 -7.87 -10.81 -38.81
CA GLU A 73 -8.25 -10.20 -40.07
C GLU A 73 -7.60 -10.90 -41.30
N LYS A 74 -6.31 -11.27 -41.16
CA LYS A 74 -5.60 -12.02 -42.23
C LYS A 74 -6.22 -13.39 -42.45
N VAL A 75 -6.56 -14.12 -41.39
CA VAL A 75 -7.24 -15.41 -41.48
C VAL A 75 -8.57 -15.27 -42.20
N SER A 76 -9.39 -14.29 -41.80
CA SER A 76 -10.68 -14.02 -42.42
C SER A 76 -10.53 -13.72 -43.93
N ALA A 77 -9.60 -12.86 -44.30
CA ALA A 77 -9.34 -12.54 -45.70
C ALA A 77 -8.85 -13.74 -46.53
N LEU A 78 -8.04 -14.62 -45.97
CA LEU A 78 -7.57 -15.84 -46.63
C LEU A 78 -8.71 -16.86 -46.80
N ARG A 79 -9.57 -17.01 -45.81
CA ARG A 79 -10.77 -17.86 -45.91
C ARG A 79 -11.71 -17.36 -46.99
N GLU A 80 -12.02 -16.07 -47.05
CA GLU A 80 -12.83 -15.47 -48.11
C GLU A 80 -12.24 -15.76 -49.51
N LYS A 81 -10.91 -15.61 -49.70
CA LYS A 81 -10.23 -15.96 -50.94
C LYS A 81 -10.31 -17.45 -51.25
N SER A 82 -10.25 -18.33 -50.29
CA SER A 82 -10.34 -19.79 -50.48
C SER A 82 -11.74 -20.24 -50.93
N GLU A 83 -12.77 -19.47 -50.57
CA GLU A 83 -14.16 -19.76 -50.96
C GLU A 83 -14.59 -19.07 -52.28
N ASN A 84 -13.82 -18.09 -52.72
CA ASN A 84 -14.17 -17.30 -53.91
C ASN A 84 -13.96 -18.09 -55.20
N THR A 85 -15.06 -18.37 -55.91
CA THR A 85 -15.10 -19.19 -57.16
C THR A 85 -14.45 -18.50 -58.35
N THR A 86 -14.08 -17.21 -58.26
CA THR A 86 -13.32 -16.55 -59.34
C THR A 86 -11.86 -16.98 -59.40
N PHE A 87 -11.34 -17.58 -58.35
CA PHE A 87 -10.00 -18.15 -58.34
C PHE A 87 -9.99 -19.61 -58.84
N THR A 88 -8.86 -20.01 -59.39
CA THR A 88 -8.66 -21.42 -59.77
C THR A 88 -8.65 -22.33 -58.55
N GLU A 89 -8.98 -23.62 -58.73
CA GLU A 89 -8.96 -24.59 -57.60
C GLU A 89 -7.61 -24.64 -56.93
N ALA A 90 -6.52 -24.65 -57.73
CA ALA A 90 -5.14 -24.65 -57.14
C ALA A 90 -4.85 -23.40 -56.30
N ALA A 91 -5.38 -22.22 -56.68
CA ALA A 91 -5.24 -21.00 -55.91
C ALA A 91 -6.08 -21.03 -54.63
N ARG A 92 -7.31 -21.53 -54.70
CA ARG A 92 -8.19 -21.69 -53.52
C ARG A 92 -7.57 -22.67 -52.50
N GLU A 93 -7.01 -23.80 -52.95
CA GLU A 93 -6.33 -24.75 -52.08
C GLU A 93 -5.11 -24.12 -51.39
N LYS A 94 -4.33 -23.30 -52.13
CA LYS A 94 -3.23 -22.55 -51.53
C LYS A 94 -3.70 -21.60 -50.42
N TYR A 95 -4.76 -20.81 -50.66
CA TYR A 95 -5.31 -19.91 -49.64
C TYR A 95 -5.87 -20.65 -48.43
N ARG A 96 -6.45 -21.86 -48.65
CA ARG A 96 -6.91 -22.70 -47.54
C ARG A 96 -5.78 -23.13 -46.64
N LYS A 97 -4.66 -23.63 -47.19
CA LYS A 97 -3.48 -24.01 -46.41
C LYS A 97 -2.86 -22.82 -45.67
N GLU A 98 -2.76 -21.67 -46.33
CA GLU A 98 -2.28 -20.44 -45.68
C GLU A 98 -3.22 -20.00 -44.55
N ALA A 99 -4.53 -20.15 -44.70
CA ALA A 99 -5.50 -19.84 -43.65
C ALA A 99 -5.32 -20.79 -42.44
N GLU A 100 -5.19 -22.10 -42.68
CA GLU A 100 -4.97 -23.10 -41.63
C GLU A 100 -3.68 -22.82 -40.82
N GLU A 101 -2.59 -22.47 -41.51
CA GLU A 101 -1.32 -22.11 -40.84
C GLU A 101 -1.48 -20.83 -39.98
N LYS A 102 -2.20 -19.85 -40.50
CA LYS A 102 -2.44 -18.58 -39.75
C LYS A 102 -3.43 -18.76 -38.61
N GLU A 103 -4.39 -19.66 -38.73
CA GLU A 103 -5.31 -20.03 -37.64
C GLU A 103 -4.59 -20.68 -36.47
N GLU A 104 -3.67 -21.61 -36.75
CA GLU A 104 -2.88 -22.23 -35.69
C GLU A 104 -2.01 -21.16 -34.98
N LEU A 105 -1.39 -20.26 -35.75
CA LEU A 105 -0.64 -19.15 -35.17
C LEU A 105 -1.55 -18.21 -34.36
N LEU A 106 -2.75 -17.87 -34.85
CA LEU A 106 -3.74 -17.07 -34.16
C LEU A 106 -4.13 -17.70 -32.82
N ARG A 107 -4.36 -19.02 -32.83
CA ARG A 107 -4.68 -19.78 -31.60
C ARG A 107 -3.55 -19.66 -30.57
N VAL A 108 -2.31 -19.89 -31.00
CA VAL A 108 -1.13 -19.80 -30.13
C VAL A 108 -0.98 -18.37 -29.55
N LYS A 109 -1.09 -17.35 -30.42
CA LYS A 109 -0.97 -15.94 -29.99
C LYS A 109 -2.09 -15.51 -29.05
N THR A 110 -3.29 -16.00 -29.28
CA THR A 110 -4.43 -15.75 -28.38
C THR A 110 -4.20 -16.40 -27.02
N ASP A 111 -3.71 -17.62 -26.97
CA ASP A 111 -3.38 -18.31 -25.71
C ASP A 111 -2.22 -17.60 -24.97
N GLU A 112 -1.19 -17.14 -25.69
CA GLU A 112 -0.09 -16.35 -25.12
C GLU A 112 -0.62 -15.05 -24.49
N PHE A 113 -1.49 -14.32 -25.19
CA PHE A 113 -2.10 -13.08 -24.68
C PHE A 113 -2.85 -13.31 -23.38
N TYR A 114 -3.73 -14.33 -23.30
CA TYR A 114 -4.51 -14.60 -22.10
C TYR A 114 -3.62 -15.02 -20.93
N ARG A 115 -2.62 -15.88 -21.16
CA ARG A 115 -1.66 -16.30 -20.13
C ARG A 115 -0.85 -15.12 -19.62
N ARG A 116 -0.37 -14.28 -20.54
CA ARG A 116 0.42 -13.09 -20.18
C ARG A 116 -0.41 -12.11 -19.35
N ARG A 117 -1.64 -11.83 -19.76
CA ARG A 117 -2.56 -10.98 -19.03
C ARG A 117 -2.81 -11.49 -17.61
N GLN A 118 -3.03 -12.80 -17.46
CA GLN A 118 -3.23 -13.41 -16.16
C GLN A 118 -1.98 -13.27 -15.28
N SER A 119 -0.82 -13.66 -15.77
CA SER A 119 0.43 -13.58 -15.03
C SER A 119 0.75 -12.15 -14.59
N MET A 120 0.60 -11.19 -15.48
CA MET A 120 0.84 -9.78 -15.15
C MET A 120 -0.12 -9.25 -14.08
N ASN A 121 -1.40 -9.63 -14.14
CA ASN A 121 -2.37 -9.25 -13.12
C ASN A 121 -2.02 -9.85 -11.76
N ASP A 122 -1.67 -11.13 -11.71
CA ASP A 122 -1.29 -11.83 -10.48
C ASP A 122 -0.01 -11.23 -9.88
N ASP A 123 0.98 -10.90 -10.71
CA ASP A 123 2.22 -10.26 -10.29
C ASP A 123 1.97 -8.85 -9.73
N LEU A 124 1.10 -8.05 -10.39
CA LEU A 124 0.74 -6.72 -9.91
C LEU A 124 0.03 -6.77 -8.55
N VAL A 125 -0.96 -7.66 -8.41
CA VAL A 125 -1.71 -7.82 -7.15
C VAL A 125 -0.77 -8.27 -6.03
N LYS A 126 0.12 -9.22 -6.32
CA LYS A 126 1.09 -9.71 -5.34
C LYS A 126 2.03 -8.59 -4.88
N ARG A 127 2.66 -7.89 -5.82
CA ARG A 127 3.56 -6.78 -5.52
C ARG A 127 2.87 -5.66 -4.75
N GLY A 128 1.68 -5.23 -5.18
CA GLY A 128 0.92 -4.19 -4.48
C GLY A 128 0.56 -4.57 -3.05
N ASN A 129 0.23 -5.85 -2.78
CA ASN A 129 -0.05 -6.33 -1.43
C ASN A 129 1.23 -6.39 -0.56
N GLU A 130 2.35 -6.82 -1.12
CA GLU A 130 3.64 -6.88 -0.43
C GLU A 130 4.11 -5.46 -0.05
N GLU A 131 4.14 -4.52 -1.01
CA GLU A 131 4.52 -3.12 -0.79
C GLU A 131 3.61 -2.44 0.23
N MET A 132 2.27 -2.63 0.13
CA MET A 132 1.32 -2.08 1.11
C MET A 132 1.58 -2.63 2.52
N SER A 133 1.85 -3.93 2.65
CA SER A 133 2.17 -4.56 3.94
C SER A 133 3.45 -4.01 4.56
N GLU A 134 4.48 -3.77 3.75
CA GLU A 134 5.75 -3.18 4.19
C GLU A 134 5.55 -1.75 4.67
N HIS A 135 4.82 -0.91 3.94
CA HIS A 135 4.53 0.47 4.36
C HIS A 135 3.68 0.53 5.64
N ILE A 136 2.66 -0.34 5.77
CA ILE A 136 1.87 -0.41 7.00
C ILE A 136 2.76 -0.79 8.19
N LYS A 137 3.69 -1.72 8.01
CA LYS A 137 4.64 -2.13 9.04
C LYS A 137 5.55 -0.97 9.43
N ALA A 138 6.16 -0.28 8.46
CA ALA A 138 7.02 0.88 8.71
C ALA A 138 6.27 1.98 9.46
N ILE A 139 5.03 2.30 9.07
CA ILE A 139 4.19 3.28 9.74
C ILE A 139 3.91 2.87 11.20
N ASN A 140 3.59 1.60 11.45
CA ASN A 140 3.32 1.12 12.80
C ASN A 140 4.57 1.16 13.70
N GLU A 141 5.74 0.85 13.16
CA GLU A 141 7.02 0.97 13.85
C GLU A 141 7.33 2.43 14.21
N ALA A 142 7.17 3.36 13.26
CA ALA A 142 7.35 4.78 13.48
C ALA A 142 6.37 5.33 14.53
N VAL A 143 5.10 4.94 14.46
CA VAL A 143 4.09 5.30 15.48
C VAL A 143 4.52 4.82 16.86
N ALA A 144 5.04 3.59 16.97
CA ALA A 144 5.50 3.03 18.25
C ALA A 144 6.70 3.81 18.81
N ASP A 145 7.64 4.21 17.95
CA ASP A 145 8.84 4.94 18.40
C ASP A 145 8.53 6.39 18.78
N VAL A 146 7.66 7.07 18.03
CA VAL A 146 7.13 8.41 18.39
C VAL A 146 6.34 8.32 19.71
N ALA A 147 5.50 7.29 19.89
CA ALA A 147 4.74 7.08 21.11
C ALA A 147 5.65 6.89 22.33
N LYS A 148 6.70 6.06 22.21
CA LYS A 148 7.71 5.87 23.27
C LYS A 148 8.42 7.18 23.60
N SER A 149 8.84 7.96 22.62
CA SER A 149 9.51 9.24 22.81
C SER A 149 8.63 10.23 23.59
N LYS A 150 7.33 10.21 23.30
CA LYS A 150 6.32 11.05 23.97
C LYS A 150 5.79 10.46 25.29
N LYS A 151 6.26 9.26 25.69
CA LYS A 151 5.80 8.53 26.88
C LYS A 151 4.28 8.34 26.86
N ALA A 152 3.74 7.93 25.72
CA ALA A 152 2.34 7.57 25.58
C ALA A 152 2.14 6.10 25.97
N ASP A 153 1.01 5.81 26.62
CA ASP A 153 0.60 4.46 26.97
C ASP A 153 -0.23 3.80 25.86
N ILE A 154 -0.99 4.61 25.12
CA ILE A 154 -1.88 4.15 24.06
C ILE A 154 -1.85 5.17 22.91
N VAL A 155 -1.82 4.65 21.66
CA VAL A 155 -2.07 5.45 20.45
C VAL A 155 -3.29 4.88 19.74
N LEU A 156 -4.24 5.73 19.41
CA LEU A 156 -5.47 5.38 18.72
C LEU A 156 -5.41 5.89 17.27
N SER A 157 -5.76 5.04 16.31
CA SER A 157 -5.96 5.51 14.94
C SER A 157 -7.27 6.29 14.82
N LYS A 158 -7.24 7.46 14.20
CA LYS A 158 -8.44 8.26 13.93
C LYS A 158 -9.44 7.54 13.03
N ALA A 159 -8.98 6.62 12.17
CA ALA A 159 -9.83 5.82 11.29
C ALA A 159 -10.74 4.84 12.05
N THR A 160 -10.43 4.50 13.31
CA THR A 160 -11.15 3.48 14.08
C THR A 160 -12.24 4.00 15.01
N GLY A 161 -12.72 5.24 14.81
CA GLY A 161 -13.96 5.70 15.46
C GLY A 161 -13.82 6.88 16.43
N ALA A 162 -12.70 7.57 16.46
CA ALA A 162 -12.59 8.83 17.21
C ALA A 162 -13.33 9.95 16.47
N VAL A 163 -14.48 10.38 17.00
CA VAL A 163 -15.28 11.47 16.41
C VAL A 163 -14.60 12.83 16.60
N TYR A 164 -13.88 13.00 17.71
CA TYR A 164 -13.12 14.19 18.03
C TYR A 164 -11.84 13.82 18.78
N VAL A 165 -10.75 14.44 18.42
CA VAL A 165 -9.48 14.38 19.13
C VAL A 165 -8.92 15.80 19.24
N ASP A 166 -8.50 16.16 20.44
CA ASP A 166 -7.82 17.44 20.66
C ASP A 166 -6.53 17.49 19.82
N PRO A 167 -6.25 18.57 19.09
CA PRO A 167 -5.04 18.69 18.27
C PRO A 167 -3.72 18.49 19.03
N SER A 168 -3.70 18.75 20.34
CA SER A 168 -2.53 18.53 21.18
C SER A 168 -2.20 17.05 21.41
N LEU A 169 -3.15 16.16 21.18
CA LEU A 169 -3.01 14.71 21.31
C LEU A 169 -2.69 14.02 19.94
N ASP A 170 -2.69 14.79 18.87
CA ASP A 170 -2.42 14.29 17.52
C ASP A 170 -0.91 14.24 17.26
N ILE A 171 -0.40 13.07 16.93
CA ILE A 171 1.03 12.84 16.60
C ILE A 171 1.26 12.60 15.11
N THR A 172 0.26 12.81 14.27
CA THR A 172 0.32 12.51 12.83
C THR A 172 1.51 13.19 12.15
N ASP A 173 1.70 14.50 12.36
CA ASP A 173 2.78 15.23 11.71
C ASP A 173 4.17 14.85 12.28
N ASP A 174 4.27 14.44 13.54
CA ASP A 174 5.51 13.94 14.14
C ASP A 174 5.92 12.57 13.52
N VAL A 175 4.94 11.70 13.29
CA VAL A 175 5.18 10.40 12.63
C VAL A 175 5.61 10.58 11.18
N ILE A 176 4.96 11.48 10.44
CA ILE A 176 5.34 11.82 9.05
C ILE A 176 6.78 12.33 9.00
N LYS A 177 7.12 13.24 9.92
CA LYS A 177 8.47 13.80 10.00
C LYS A 177 9.51 12.72 10.30
N PHE A 178 9.23 11.85 11.27
CA PHE A 178 10.11 10.75 11.65
C PHE A 178 10.39 9.82 10.47
N LEU A 179 9.34 9.37 9.76
CA LEU A 179 9.49 8.50 8.59
C LEU A 179 10.32 9.14 7.49
N ASN A 180 10.04 10.39 7.13
CA ASN A 180 10.74 11.06 6.03
C ASN A 180 12.19 11.44 6.37
N GLU A 181 12.53 11.69 7.64
CA GLU A 181 13.91 11.92 8.09
C GLU A 181 14.76 10.62 8.06
N ASP A 182 14.17 9.48 8.41
CA ASP A 182 14.86 8.19 8.33
C ASP A 182 15.13 7.78 6.87
N ASP A 183 14.22 8.06 5.94
CA ASP A 183 14.42 7.84 4.51
C ASP A 183 15.58 8.66 3.94
N ASP A 184 15.66 9.94 4.27
CA ASP A 184 16.76 10.82 3.82
C ASP A 184 18.11 10.33 4.33
N ASN A 185 18.18 9.83 5.55
CA ASN A 185 19.39 9.27 6.15
C ASN A 185 19.79 7.95 5.48
N SER A 186 18.86 7.10 5.14
CA SER A 186 19.09 5.81 4.47
C SER A 186 19.60 6.01 3.04
N LYS A 187 18.99 6.94 2.28
CA LYS A 187 19.41 7.31 0.91
C LYS A 187 20.80 7.94 0.88
N THR A 188 21.12 8.77 1.86
CA THR A 188 22.45 9.41 1.98
C THR A 188 23.56 8.42 2.32
N SER A 189 23.24 7.41 3.16
CA SER A 189 24.21 6.35 3.54
C SER A 189 24.52 5.41 2.38
N SER A 190 23.53 5.04 1.58
CA SER A 190 23.73 4.18 0.40
C SER A 190 24.48 4.88 -0.75
N SER A 191 24.29 6.18 -0.95
CA SER A 191 25.01 6.96 -1.94
C SER A 191 26.51 7.12 -1.61
N ASN A 192 26.85 7.27 -0.34
CA ASN A 192 28.24 7.36 0.13
C ASN A 192 29.02 6.03 0.01
N PHE A 193 28.31 4.88 0.09
CA PHE A 193 28.95 3.57 -0.06
C PHE A 193 29.33 3.27 -1.51
N ASN A 194 28.53 3.72 -2.47
CA ASN A 194 28.82 3.56 -3.91
C ASN A 194 29.95 4.48 -4.41
N ASN A 195 30.13 5.66 -3.78
CA ASN A 195 31.17 6.60 -4.18
C ASN A 195 32.58 6.24 -3.65
N ARG A 196 32.68 5.30 -2.71
CA ARG A 196 33.98 4.78 -2.19
C ARG A 196 34.54 3.59 -2.98
N ARG A 197 33.81 3.09 -3.98
CA ARG A 197 34.22 1.95 -4.81
C ARG A 197 34.60 2.32 -6.26
N ARG A 198 34.76 3.62 -6.52
CA ARG A 198 35.28 4.11 -7.80
C ARG A 198 36.73 4.69 -7.59
#